data_a321bbafa4c00c846522ba4f3d80fbb8
#
_entry.id   a321bbafa4c00c846522ba4f3d80fbb8
#
_cell.length_a   1.000
_cell.length_b   1.000
_cell.length_c   1.000
_cell.angle_alpha   90.00
_cell.angle_beta   90.00
_cell.angle_gamma   90.00
#
_symmetry.space_group_name_H-M   'P 1'
#
loop_
_entity.id
_entity.type
_entity.pdbx_description
1 polymer ?
#
loop_
_entity_poly.entity_id
_entity_poly.type
_entity_poly.pdbx_seq_one_letter_code
_entity_poly.pdbx_strand_id
1 'polypeptide(L)'
;MKKIVYLWLLLAASTFATAQKKIQSPAEFLGYELGTKFTFHHRVIDYYEYVAQQAPNRVKLVSYGTSFEGRPLLVAFVANETNLAQLEDIRTNNLKSIGLLEGKPTAKVPAIAWMSYNIHGNEAISSEAAMQVLYELLNTANELTQGVLKNTVVALDPCLNPDGFDRYVQWYNRYVSATPDFTLASVEHNEPWPGGRFNHYLFDLNRDWAWQTQKETQQRMRLYNAWMPHLHGDFHEMGPNSTYYFAPSAKPYHENLTGWQRKFQEILGDYNKKHFDKKGWLYFTKESFDLLYPSYGDTYPSYNGAIGMTFEQGGSGRAGINFIREDGDTITLAQRIEHHFVATMGTLEAISANADKTVSEFVTYFQEPANKGIGKYKSFVIKTAGQESKV
;
A
#
# COMPACT_ATOMS: atom_id res chain seq x y z
N MET A 1 20.92 53.01 -29.80
CA MET A 1 21.40 51.61 -29.77
C MET A 1 21.32 50.94 -28.40
N LYS A 2 21.56 51.60 -27.27
CA LYS A 2 21.52 50.97 -25.93
C LYS A 2 20.10 50.52 -25.47
N LYS A 3 19.02 51.17 -25.93
CA LYS A 3 17.63 50.78 -25.52
C LYS A 3 17.11 49.52 -26.24
N ILE A 4 17.64 49.15 -27.39
CA ILE A 4 17.22 47.94 -28.13
C ILE A 4 17.86 46.69 -27.55
N VAL A 5 19.08 46.78 -26.99
CA VAL A 5 19.77 45.64 -26.36
C VAL A 5 19.06 45.17 -25.07
N TYR A 6 18.46 46.11 -24.30
CA TYR A 6 17.70 45.73 -23.09
C TYR A 6 16.36 45.04 -23.42
N LEU A 7 15.75 45.33 -24.55
CA LEU A 7 14.50 44.68 -24.96
C LEU A 7 14.75 43.21 -25.37
N TRP A 8 15.89 42.90 -26.00
CA TRP A 8 16.27 41.52 -26.35
C TRP A 8 16.67 40.68 -25.12
N LEU A 9 17.26 41.28 -24.11
CA LEU A 9 17.59 40.61 -22.84
C LEU A 9 16.32 40.29 -22.02
N LEU A 10 15.28 41.11 -22.06
CA LEU A 10 14.00 40.86 -21.43
C LEU A 10 13.17 39.80 -22.17
N LEU A 11 13.27 39.69 -23.50
CA LEU A 11 12.63 38.62 -24.27
C LEU A 11 13.34 37.25 -24.10
N ALA A 12 14.65 37.23 -23.87
CA ALA A 12 15.39 35.98 -23.63
C ALA A 12 15.18 35.39 -22.24
N ALA A 13 14.70 36.19 -21.26
CA ALA A 13 14.39 35.75 -19.91
C ALA A 13 13.00 35.11 -19.76
N SER A 14 12.15 35.18 -20.79
CA SER A 14 10.73 34.76 -20.69
C SER A 14 10.42 33.38 -21.29
N THR A 15 11.40 32.54 -21.60
CA THR A 15 11.15 31.26 -22.29
C THR A 15 11.57 29.98 -21.56
N PHE A 16 11.78 30.05 -20.27
CA PHE A 16 11.94 28.84 -19.46
C PHE A 16 10.74 28.56 -18.53
N ALA A 17 9.51 28.77 -19.03
CA ALA A 17 8.39 28.01 -18.52
C ALA A 17 8.51 26.60 -19.13
N THR A 18 9.25 25.72 -18.50
CA THR A 18 9.17 24.29 -18.82
C THR A 18 7.72 23.89 -18.56
N ALA A 19 6.94 23.75 -19.63
CA ALA A 19 5.62 23.12 -19.55
C ALA A 19 5.84 21.79 -18.82
N GLN A 20 5.25 21.63 -17.64
CA GLN A 20 5.33 20.39 -16.90
C GLN A 20 4.82 19.27 -17.80
N LYS A 21 5.71 18.37 -18.19
CA LYS A 21 5.41 17.31 -19.15
C LYS A 21 4.27 16.48 -18.54
N LYS A 22 3.15 16.34 -19.24
CA LYS A 22 2.01 15.54 -18.76
C LYS A 22 2.50 14.13 -18.45
N ILE A 23 2.30 13.67 -17.22
CA ILE A 23 2.58 12.29 -16.82
C ILE A 23 1.63 11.38 -17.58
N GLN A 24 2.15 10.35 -18.24
CA GLN A 24 1.33 9.34 -18.90
C GLN A 24 0.54 8.52 -17.87
N SER A 25 -0.71 8.23 -18.18
CA SER A 25 -1.48 7.24 -17.43
C SER A 25 -0.83 5.85 -17.54
N PRO A 26 -1.16 4.90 -16.66
CA PRO A 26 -0.70 3.52 -16.81
C PRO A 26 -0.99 2.95 -18.20
N ALA A 27 -2.19 3.19 -18.75
CA ALA A 27 -2.59 2.72 -20.07
C ALA A 27 -1.75 3.34 -21.20
N GLU A 28 -1.50 4.67 -21.16
CA GLU A 28 -0.65 5.36 -22.13
C GLU A 28 0.80 4.83 -22.07
N PHE A 29 1.34 4.56 -20.88
CA PHE A 29 2.70 4.06 -20.68
C PHE A 29 2.86 2.59 -21.10
N LEU A 30 1.90 1.75 -20.74
CA LEU A 30 1.93 0.30 -21.00
C LEU A 30 1.57 -0.02 -22.45
N GLY A 31 0.78 0.84 -23.14
CA GLY A 31 0.25 0.62 -24.47
C GLY A 31 -1.00 -0.30 -24.49
N TYR A 32 -1.64 -0.50 -23.34
CA TYR A 32 -2.90 -1.23 -23.20
C TYR A 32 -3.63 -0.79 -21.93
N GLU A 33 -4.96 -0.93 -21.91
CA GLU A 33 -5.80 -0.61 -20.76
C GLU A 33 -5.59 -1.61 -19.62
N LEU A 34 -5.50 -1.10 -18.39
CA LEU A 34 -5.47 -1.93 -17.18
C LEU A 34 -6.70 -2.84 -17.13
N GLY A 35 -6.48 -4.10 -16.80
CA GLY A 35 -7.55 -5.10 -16.76
C GLY A 35 -7.81 -5.82 -18.07
N THR A 36 -7.08 -5.53 -19.16
CA THR A 36 -7.14 -6.31 -20.41
C THR A 36 -6.20 -7.52 -20.41
N LYS A 37 -5.14 -7.44 -19.63
CA LYS A 37 -4.19 -8.54 -19.35
C LYS A 37 -3.42 -8.21 -18.08
N PHE A 38 -2.78 -9.21 -17.45
CA PHE A 38 -1.89 -8.97 -16.33
C PHE A 38 -0.58 -8.32 -16.76
N THR A 39 -0.15 -7.30 -16.00
CA THR A 39 1.12 -6.58 -16.18
C THR A 39 2.26 -7.33 -15.49
N PHE A 40 3.40 -7.54 -16.16
CA PHE A 40 4.58 -8.14 -15.54
C PHE A 40 5.20 -7.20 -14.49
N HIS A 41 5.84 -7.77 -13.48
CA HIS A 41 6.47 -6.99 -12.40
C HIS A 41 7.43 -5.91 -12.92
N HIS A 42 8.30 -6.24 -13.88
CA HIS A 42 9.25 -5.25 -14.42
C HIS A 42 8.54 -4.04 -15.03
N ARG A 43 7.36 -4.21 -15.65
CA ARG A 43 6.58 -3.09 -16.21
C ARG A 43 5.96 -2.20 -15.14
N VAL A 44 5.58 -2.79 -14.00
CA VAL A 44 5.13 -2.02 -12.82
C VAL A 44 6.30 -1.17 -12.30
N ILE A 45 7.49 -1.75 -12.18
CA ILE A 45 8.72 -1.03 -11.77
C ILE A 45 9.08 0.08 -12.76
N ASP A 46 9.11 -0.23 -14.07
CA ASP A 46 9.38 0.76 -15.13
C ASP A 46 8.43 1.97 -15.03
N TYR A 47 7.13 1.71 -14.73
CA TYR A 47 6.16 2.78 -14.57
C TYR A 47 6.44 3.65 -13.34
N TYR A 48 6.77 3.05 -12.20
CA TYR A 48 7.14 3.78 -10.98
C TYR A 48 8.40 4.63 -11.17
N GLU A 49 9.41 4.09 -11.84
CA GLU A 49 10.63 4.82 -12.20
C GLU A 49 10.35 5.98 -13.17
N TYR A 50 9.53 5.73 -14.20
CA TYR A 50 9.10 6.76 -15.13
C TYR A 50 8.39 7.91 -14.40
N VAL A 51 7.41 7.60 -13.54
CA VAL A 51 6.66 8.62 -12.80
C VAL A 51 7.56 9.41 -11.85
N ALA A 52 8.47 8.76 -11.14
CA ALA A 52 9.42 9.43 -10.25
C ALA A 52 10.36 10.38 -11.04
N GLN A 53 10.77 10.02 -12.26
CA GLN A 53 11.56 10.88 -13.15
C GLN A 53 10.75 12.08 -13.68
N GLN A 54 9.44 11.92 -13.93
CA GLN A 54 8.59 13.01 -14.43
C GLN A 54 8.13 13.97 -13.31
N ALA A 55 8.06 13.51 -12.05
CA ALA A 55 7.60 14.30 -10.91
C ALA A 55 8.56 14.23 -9.70
N PRO A 56 9.86 14.55 -9.85
CA PRO A 56 10.87 14.37 -8.80
C PRO A 56 10.65 15.25 -7.56
N ASN A 57 9.86 16.31 -7.69
CA ASN A 57 9.44 17.18 -6.58
C ASN A 57 8.19 16.69 -5.83
N ARG A 58 7.54 15.61 -6.28
CA ARG A 58 6.33 15.04 -5.68
C ARG A 58 6.43 13.54 -5.39
N VAL A 59 7.40 12.84 -5.99
CA VAL A 59 7.65 11.40 -5.81
C VAL A 59 9.11 11.14 -5.53
N LYS A 60 9.38 10.43 -4.43
CA LYS A 60 10.71 9.87 -4.13
C LYS A 60 10.63 8.36 -4.12
N LEU A 61 11.33 7.73 -5.05
CA LEU A 61 11.45 6.29 -5.12
C LEU A 61 12.60 5.82 -4.22
N VAL A 62 12.36 4.79 -3.42
CA VAL A 62 13.34 4.21 -2.52
C VAL A 62 13.35 2.70 -2.74
N SER A 63 14.49 2.15 -3.16
CA SER A 63 14.69 0.71 -3.15
C SER A 63 15.05 0.25 -1.74
N TYR A 64 14.38 -0.81 -1.27
CA TYR A 64 14.70 -1.43 0.01
C TYR A 64 15.37 -2.81 -0.12
N GLY A 65 15.59 -3.26 -1.36
CA GLY A 65 16.34 -4.48 -1.63
C GLY A 65 15.89 -5.23 -2.87
N THR A 66 16.08 -6.54 -2.84
CA THR A 66 15.67 -7.46 -3.92
C THR A 66 15.10 -8.74 -3.35
N SER A 67 14.18 -9.36 -4.09
CA SER A 67 13.67 -10.71 -3.81
C SER A 67 14.76 -11.77 -3.92
N PHE A 68 14.43 -13.02 -3.61
CA PHE A 68 15.36 -14.14 -3.79
C PHE A 68 15.77 -14.32 -5.25
N GLU A 69 14.89 -14.07 -6.22
CA GLU A 69 15.20 -14.15 -7.66
C GLU A 69 15.83 -12.86 -8.21
N GLY A 70 16.15 -11.89 -7.33
CA GLY A 70 16.85 -10.65 -7.71
C GLY A 70 15.94 -9.53 -8.23
N ARG A 71 14.62 -9.67 -8.17
CA ARG A 71 13.68 -8.61 -8.58
C ARG A 71 13.71 -7.44 -7.60
N PRO A 72 13.69 -6.19 -8.09
CA PRO A 72 13.74 -5.01 -7.22
C PRO A 72 12.49 -4.92 -6.32
N LEU A 73 12.73 -4.50 -5.08
CA LEU A 73 11.72 -4.17 -4.09
C LEU A 73 11.83 -2.66 -3.82
N LEU A 74 10.75 -1.91 -3.98
CA LEU A 74 10.76 -0.46 -3.87
C LEU A 74 9.48 0.11 -3.28
N VAL A 75 9.60 1.31 -2.72
CA VAL A 75 8.49 2.14 -2.24
C VAL A 75 8.56 3.51 -2.89
N ALA A 76 7.42 4.02 -3.35
CA ALA A 76 7.28 5.40 -3.77
C ALA A 76 6.68 6.23 -2.62
N PHE A 77 7.42 7.20 -2.11
CA PHE A 77 6.89 8.23 -1.23
C PHE A 77 6.31 9.35 -2.06
N VAL A 78 5.02 9.59 -1.92
CA VAL A 78 4.24 10.61 -2.65
C VAL A 78 3.74 11.65 -1.68
N ALA A 79 4.00 12.92 -1.97
CA ALA A 79 3.57 14.05 -1.15
C ALA A 79 3.45 15.31 -2.00
N ASN A 80 2.92 16.40 -1.44
CA ASN A 80 3.08 17.71 -2.07
C ASN A 80 4.58 18.13 -2.03
N GLU A 81 4.95 19.13 -2.81
CA GLU A 81 6.34 19.58 -2.96
C GLU A 81 6.98 19.98 -1.62
N THR A 82 6.22 20.63 -0.75
CA THR A 82 6.70 21.08 0.57
C THR A 82 7.03 19.87 1.46
N ASN A 83 6.13 18.91 1.57
CA ASN A 83 6.32 17.71 2.38
C ASN A 83 7.42 16.82 1.79
N LEU A 84 7.49 16.69 0.47
CA LEU A 84 8.54 15.88 -0.16
C LEU A 84 9.93 16.48 0.04
N ALA A 85 10.08 17.80 -0.03
CA ALA A 85 11.35 18.48 0.24
C ALA A 85 11.81 18.30 1.70
N GLN A 86 10.88 18.06 2.64
CA GLN A 86 11.14 17.85 4.08
C GLN A 86 11.00 16.39 4.50
N LEU A 87 11.06 15.45 3.57
CA LEU A 87 10.70 14.05 3.81
C LEU A 87 11.53 13.41 4.94
N GLU A 88 12.83 13.71 5.02
CA GLU A 88 13.71 13.21 6.08
C GLU A 88 13.42 13.88 7.44
N ASP A 89 13.08 15.15 7.45
CA ASP A 89 12.68 15.85 8.68
C ASP A 89 11.33 15.30 9.19
N ILE A 90 10.39 14.99 8.32
CA ILE A 90 9.12 14.34 8.67
C ILE A 90 9.42 12.99 9.33
N ARG A 91 10.24 12.16 8.70
CA ARG A 91 10.61 10.84 9.24
C ARG A 91 11.26 10.94 10.61
N THR A 92 12.26 11.80 10.75
CA THR A 92 13.01 11.95 12.02
C THR A 92 12.15 12.57 13.12
N ASN A 93 11.31 13.55 12.81
CA ASN A 93 10.38 14.14 13.79
C ASN A 93 9.31 13.12 14.23
N ASN A 94 8.83 12.26 13.32
CA ASN A 94 7.94 11.17 13.69
C ASN A 94 8.60 10.24 14.74
N LEU A 95 9.81 9.75 14.46
CA LEU A 95 10.54 8.88 15.39
C LEU A 95 10.86 9.55 16.73
N LYS A 96 11.22 10.85 16.72
CA LYS A 96 11.44 11.63 17.95
C LYS A 96 10.17 11.77 18.77
N SER A 97 9.01 11.95 18.13
CA SER A 97 7.72 12.13 18.81
C SER A 97 7.30 10.90 19.62
N ILE A 98 7.74 9.73 19.18
CA ILE A 98 7.43 8.43 19.82
C ILE A 98 8.60 7.87 20.65
N GLY A 99 9.72 8.59 20.75
CA GLY A 99 10.87 8.19 21.55
C GLY A 99 11.79 7.12 20.96
N LEU A 100 11.63 6.80 19.67
CA LEU A 100 12.51 5.87 18.95
C LEU A 100 13.77 6.54 18.36
N LEU A 101 13.82 7.87 18.40
CA LEU A 101 15.01 8.65 18.08
C LEU A 101 15.21 9.70 19.16
N GLU A 102 16.46 9.92 19.55
CA GLU A 102 16.82 10.92 20.58
C GLU A 102 16.47 12.35 20.13
N GLY A 103 16.09 13.18 21.10
CA GLY A 103 15.77 14.59 20.93
C GLY A 103 14.25 14.84 20.91
N LYS A 104 13.87 16.11 20.76
CA LYS A 104 12.47 16.55 20.67
C LYS A 104 12.11 16.79 19.22
N PRO A 105 10.85 16.53 18.82
CA PRO A 105 10.40 16.93 17.50
C PRO A 105 10.46 18.46 17.36
N THR A 106 10.90 18.93 16.20
CA THR A 106 11.06 20.37 15.90
C THR A 106 9.92 20.93 15.06
N ALA A 107 9.11 20.05 14.48
CA ALA A 107 7.95 20.41 13.65
C ALA A 107 6.83 19.40 13.82
N LYS A 108 5.60 19.83 13.50
CA LYS A 108 4.44 18.95 13.36
C LYS A 108 4.64 18.04 12.15
N VAL A 109 4.28 16.80 12.28
CA VAL A 109 4.37 15.80 11.21
C VAL A 109 3.01 15.64 10.51
N PRO A 110 2.96 15.58 9.18
CA PRO A 110 1.77 15.08 8.48
C PRO A 110 1.55 13.59 8.82
N ALA A 111 0.35 13.07 8.59
CA ALA A 111 0.12 11.65 8.70
C ALA A 111 0.99 10.88 7.68
N ILE A 112 1.40 9.65 8.02
CA ILE A 112 2.13 8.76 7.13
C ILE A 112 1.24 7.54 6.89
N ALA A 113 0.82 7.34 5.64
CA ALA A 113 0.01 6.21 5.22
C ALA A 113 0.84 5.28 4.34
N TRP A 114 0.92 4.00 4.70
CA TRP A 114 1.64 2.98 3.95
C TRP A 114 0.64 2.02 3.30
N MET A 115 0.67 1.90 1.98
CA MET A 115 -0.18 1.02 1.19
C MET A 115 0.67 -0.11 0.62
N SER A 116 0.44 -1.32 1.08
CA SER A 116 1.14 -2.54 0.68
C SER A 116 0.30 -3.37 -0.27
N TYR A 117 0.86 -3.70 -1.41
CA TYR A 117 0.19 -4.45 -2.45
C TYR A 117 0.93 -5.75 -2.78
N ASN A 118 0.18 -6.79 -3.10
CA ASN A 118 0.68 -8.04 -3.67
C ASN A 118 1.69 -8.80 -2.78
N ILE A 119 1.37 -8.97 -1.50
CA ILE A 119 2.16 -9.86 -0.62
C ILE A 119 1.94 -11.34 -0.98
N HIS A 120 0.75 -11.69 -1.47
CA HIS A 120 0.49 -12.96 -2.15
C HIS A 120 0.55 -12.71 -3.66
N GLY A 121 1.53 -13.31 -4.34
CA GLY A 121 1.82 -12.95 -5.73
C GLY A 121 0.70 -13.27 -6.72
N ASN A 122 -0.13 -14.30 -6.46
CA ASN A 122 -1.28 -14.62 -7.30
C ASN A 122 -2.55 -13.78 -7.00
N GLU A 123 -2.47 -12.83 -6.10
CA GLU A 123 -3.46 -11.79 -5.86
C GLU A 123 -3.06 -10.52 -6.67
N ALA A 124 -2.98 -10.70 -7.98
CA ALA A 124 -2.19 -9.86 -8.88
C ALA A 124 -2.79 -8.47 -9.16
N ILE A 125 -4.10 -8.26 -8.91
CA ILE A 125 -4.79 -7.00 -9.24
C ILE A 125 -4.26 -5.82 -8.43
N SER A 126 -3.74 -6.06 -7.24
CA SER A 126 -3.33 -5.01 -6.32
C SER A 126 -2.15 -4.20 -6.86
N SER A 127 -1.18 -4.83 -7.54
CA SER A 127 -0.08 -4.14 -8.23
C SER A 127 -0.56 -3.27 -9.40
N GLU A 128 -1.60 -3.69 -10.09
CA GLU A 128 -2.25 -2.91 -11.16
C GLU A 128 -2.95 -1.67 -10.58
N ALA A 129 -3.71 -1.86 -9.48
CA ALA A 129 -4.35 -0.76 -8.75
C ALA A 129 -3.32 0.25 -8.20
N ALA A 130 -2.16 -0.23 -7.74
CA ALA A 130 -1.07 0.61 -7.23
C ALA A 130 -0.54 1.60 -8.29
N MET A 131 -0.46 1.19 -9.58
CA MET A 131 -0.10 2.10 -10.68
C MET A 131 -1.16 3.19 -10.88
N GLN A 132 -2.44 2.81 -10.85
CA GLN A 132 -3.56 3.74 -10.97
C GLN A 132 -3.57 4.76 -9.82
N VAL A 133 -3.34 4.30 -8.59
CA VAL A 133 -3.26 5.16 -7.39
C VAL A 133 -2.12 6.15 -7.51
N LEU A 134 -0.92 5.69 -7.92
CA LEU A 134 0.24 6.57 -8.11
C LEU A 134 -0.07 7.69 -9.12
N TYR A 135 -0.68 7.34 -10.25
CA TYR A 135 -1.09 8.30 -11.28
C TYR A 135 -2.08 9.33 -10.74
N GLU A 136 -3.14 8.87 -10.07
CA GLU A 136 -4.21 9.73 -9.58
C GLU A 136 -3.75 10.67 -8.46
N LEU A 137 -2.83 10.25 -7.58
CA LEU A 137 -2.23 11.11 -6.56
C LEU A 137 -1.48 12.31 -7.16
N LEU A 138 -1.00 12.18 -8.38
CA LEU A 138 -0.29 13.26 -9.09
C LEU A 138 -1.21 14.12 -9.95
N ASN A 139 -2.47 13.78 -10.08
CA ASN A 139 -3.49 14.54 -10.81
C ASN A 139 -3.77 15.87 -10.09
N THR A 140 -3.20 16.96 -10.62
CA THR A 140 -3.34 18.30 -10.02
C THR A 140 -4.74 18.89 -10.14
N ALA A 141 -5.58 18.35 -11.02
CA ALA A 141 -6.97 18.76 -11.19
C ALA A 141 -7.92 18.11 -10.16
N ASN A 142 -7.45 17.08 -9.43
CA ASN A 142 -8.24 16.43 -8.40
C ASN A 142 -7.99 17.09 -7.04
N GLU A 143 -8.93 17.88 -6.57
CA GLU A 143 -8.85 18.59 -5.28
C GLU A 143 -8.72 17.62 -4.09
N LEU A 144 -9.35 16.46 -4.15
CA LEU A 144 -9.23 15.43 -3.11
C LEU A 144 -7.77 15.00 -2.94
N THR A 145 -7.10 14.63 -4.01
CA THR A 145 -5.71 14.15 -3.96
C THR A 145 -4.74 15.25 -3.54
N GLN A 146 -5.00 16.50 -3.95
CA GLN A 146 -4.21 17.64 -3.48
C GLN A 146 -4.39 17.86 -1.96
N GLY A 147 -5.60 17.71 -1.43
CA GLY A 147 -5.88 17.73 0.00
C GLY A 147 -5.19 16.59 0.76
N VAL A 148 -5.23 15.38 0.20
CA VAL A 148 -4.54 14.20 0.76
C VAL A 148 -3.04 14.48 0.87
N LEU A 149 -2.37 14.87 -0.19
CA LEU A 149 -0.92 15.08 -0.22
C LEU A 149 -0.44 16.28 0.62
N LYS A 150 -1.35 17.21 0.97
CA LYS A 150 -1.08 18.30 1.90
C LYS A 150 -0.97 17.80 3.35
N ASN A 151 -1.85 16.87 3.74
CA ASN A 151 -2.00 16.40 5.11
C ASN A 151 -1.30 15.05 5.37
N THR A 152 -0.89 14.36 4.31
CA THR A 152 -0.39 12.97 4.39
C THR A 152 0.80 12.77 3.46
N VAL A 153 1.81 12.06 3.94
CA VAL A 153 2.82 11.40 3.10
C VAL A 153 2.31 9.99 2.80
N VAL A 154 2.19 9.64 1.53
CA VAL A 154 1.72 8.33 1.09
C VAL A 154 2.91 7.49 0.64
N ALA A 155 3.14 6.34 1.27
CA ALA A 155 4.10 5.34 0.85
C ALA A 155 3.37 4.24 0.08
N LEU A 156 3.68 4.07 -1.20
CA LEU A 156 3.11 3.04 -2.07
C LEU A 156 4.16 1.96 -2.30
N ASP A 157 3.93 0.75 -1.78
CA ASP A 157 4.76 -0.44 -2.00
C ASP A 157 4.03 -1.35 -3.00
N PRO A 158 4.35 -1.28 -4.31
CA PRO A 158 3.48 -1.83 -5.36
C PRO A 158 3.50 -3.35 -5.46
N CYS A 159 4.52 -4.02 -4.92
CA CYS A 159 4.63 -5.48 -5.01
C CYS A 159 5.61 -6.03 -3.97
N LEU A 160 5.06 -6.61 -2.89
CA LEU A 160 5.85 -7.18 -1.80
C LEU A 160 6.43 -8.56 -2.15
N ASN A 161 5.82 -9.27 -3.10
CA ASN A 161 6.20 -10.63 -3.51
C ASN A 161 6.35 -10.74 -5.04
N PRO A 162 7.38 -10.11 -5.61
CA PRO A 162 7.56 -10.12 -7.07
C PRO A 162 7.86 -11.49 -7.67
N ASP A 163 8.45 -12.42 -6.89
CA ASP A 163 8.75 -13.77 -7.38
C ASP A 163 7.45 -14.59 -7.53
N GLY A 164 6.58 -14.53 -6.54
CA GLY A 164 5.26 -15.15 -6.62
C GLY A 164 4.38 -14.49 -7.68
N PHE A 165 4.42 -13.18 -7.79
CA PHE A 165 3.66 -12.41 -8.78
C PHE A 165 4.03 -12.80 -10.22
N ASP A 166 5.31 -12.77 -10.56
CA ASP A 166 5.76 -13.15 -11.91
C ASP A 166 5.50 -14.63 -12.19
N ARG A 167 5.59 -15.51 -11.18
CA ARG A 167 5.24 -16.93 -11.34
C ARG A 167 3.78 -17.08 -11.78
N TYR A 168 2.86 -16.38 -11.14
CA TYR A 168 1.44 -16.38 -11.52
C TYR A 168 1.21 -15.75 -12.89
N VAL A 169 1.73 -14.55 -13.14
CA VAL A 169 1.49 -13.81 -14.37
C VAL A 169 2.06 -14.53 -15.59
N GLN A 170 3.26 -15.13 -15.46
CA GLN A 170 3.86 -15.94 -16.53
C GLN A 170 3.03 -17.20 -16.84
N TRP A 171 2.57 -17.88 -15.79
CA TRP A 171 1.70 -19.03 -15.96
C TRP A 171 0.39 -18.63 -16.63
N TYR A 172 -0.30 -17.60 -16.12
CA TYR A 172 -1.56 -17.13 -16.66
C TYR A 172 -1.44 -16.76 -18.16
N ASN A 173 -0.48 -15.92 -18.50
CA ASN A 173 -0.27 -15.48 -19.87
C ASN A 173 0.11 -16.62 -20.85
N ARG A 174 0.64 -17.73 -20.34
CA ARG A 174 0.96 -18.91 -21.14
C ARG A 174 -0.28 -19.75 -21.46
N TYR A 175 -1.24 -19.79 -20.55
CA TYR A 175 -2.39 -20.71 -20.64
C TYR A 175 -3.71 -20.02 -20.97
N VAL A 176 -3.79 -18.69 -20.87
CA VAL A 176 -4.99 -17.95 -21.28
C VAL A 176 -5.27 -18.14 -22.76
N SER A 177 -6.52 -18.45 -23.10
CA SER A 177 -6.97 -18.59 -24.48
C SER A 177 -7.05 -17.23 -25.17
N ALA A 178 -6.99 -17.22 -26.53
CA ALA A 178 -7.19 -15.98 -27.32
C ALA A 178 -8.54 -15.31 -27.03
N THR A 179 -9.54 -16.13 -26.72
CA THR A 179 -10.81 -15.70 -26.10
C THR A 179 -10.84 -16.31 -24.71
N PRO A 180 -10.75 -15.51 -23.64
CA PRO A 180 -10.76 -16.03 -22.28
C PRO A 180 -11.98 -16.91 -21.99
N ASP A 181 -11.78 -18.04 -21.34
CA ASP A 181 -12.86 -18.91 -20.90
C ASP A 181 -13.28 -18.51 -19.49
N PHE A 182 -14.53 -18.14 -19.30
CA PHE A 182 -15.07 -17.64 -18.02
C PHE A 182 -15.44 -18.76 -17.03
N THR A 183 -15.26 -20.02 -17.43
CA THR A 183 -15.61 -21.18 -16.60
C THR A 183 -14.50 -21.51 -15.63
N LEU A 184 -14.75 -21.57 -14.33
CA LEU A 184 -13.76 -21.93 -13.31
C LEU A 184 -13.11 -23.33 -13.52
N ALA A 185 -13.68 -24.18 -14.40
CA ALA A 185 -13.09 -25.47 -14.77
C ALA A 185 -11.97 -25.35 -15.82
N SER A 186 -11.87 -24.21 -16.51
CA SER A 186 -10.82 -23.95 -17.50
C SER A 186 -9.44 -23.93 -16.86
N VAL A 187 -8.42 -24.29 -17.62
CA VAL A 187 -7.02 -24.32 -17.17
C VAL A 187 -6.54 -22.96 -16.66
N GLU A 188 -7.01 -21.88 -17.26
CA GLU A 188 -6.62 -20.49 -16.89
C GLU A 188 -7.15 -20.05 -15.51
N HIS A 189 -8.04 -20.84 -14.87
CA HIS A 189 -8.53 -20.61 -13.51
C HIS A 189 -7.99 -21.63 -12.49
N ASN A 190 -7.07 -22.49 -12.90
CA ASN A 190 -6.55 -23.57 -12.06
C ASN A 190 -5.02 -23.55 -12.04
N GLU A 191 -4.48 -22.57 -11.34
CA GLU A 191 -3.05 -22.39 -11.15
C GLU A 191 -2.42 -23.66 -10.56
N PRO A 192 -1.37 -24.24 -11.19
CA PRO A 192 -0.73 -25.44 -10.68
C PRO A 192 0.14 -25.11 -9.46
N TRP A 193 0.31 -26.11 -8.59
CA TRP A 193 1.35 -26.03 -7.56
C TRP A 193 2.74 -25.85 -8.22
N PRO A 194 3.63 -24.96 -7.69
CA PRO A 194 3.57 -24.34 -6.36
C PRO A 194 2.75 -23.06 -6.24
N GLY A 195 2.16 -22.54 -7.30
CA GLY A 195 1.37 -21.32 -7.33
C GLY A 195 2.13 -20.04 -7.00
N GLY A 196 1.52 -18.90 -7.28
CA GLY A 196 2.12 -17.59 -7.06
C GLY A 196 1.89 -17.01 -5.66
N ARG A 197 1.10 -17.65 -4.79
CA ARG A 197 0.84 -17.13 -3.46
C ARG A 197 2.12 -16.88 -2.66
N PHE A 198 3.04 -17.83 -2.69
CA PHE A 198 4.25 -17.87 -1.88
C PHE A 198 5.43 -17.19 -2.59
N ASN A 199 6.48 -16.82 -1.81
CA ASN A 199 7.75 -16.33 -2.38
C ASN A 199 8.51 -17.44 -3.13
N HIS A 200 9.77 -17.21 -3.51
CA HIS A 200 10.60 -18.19 -4.21
C HIS A 200 10.70 -19.52 -3.45
N TYR A 201 10.93 -19.49 -2.14
CA TYR A 201 11.11 -20.68 -1.29
C TYR A 201 9.80 -21.18 -0.65
N LEU A 202 8.66 -20.79 -1.18
CA LEU A 202 7.33 -21.24 -0.77
C LEU A 202 6.94 -20.84 0.67
N PHE A 203 7.46 -19.70 1.15
CA PHE A 203 7.00 -19.09 2.40
C PHE A 203 5.88 -18.09 2.13
N ASP A 204 4.87 -18.09 3.01
CA ASP A 204 3.83 -17.08 3.03
C ASP A 204 4.36 -15.81 3.70
N LEU A 205 4.62 -14.77 2.90
CA LEU A 205 5.15 -13.51 3.41
C LEU A 205 4.15 -12.78 4.33
N ASN A 206 2.84 -13.08 4.22
CA ASN A 206 1.82 -12.57 5.14
C ASN A 206 1.67 -13.43 6.41
N ARG A 207 2.63 -14.29 6.69
CA ARG A 207 2.84 -14.97 7.98
C ARG A 207 4.19 -14.62 8.59
N ASP A 208 4.96 -13.73 7.93
CA ASP A 208 6.35 -13.46 8.26
C ASP A 208 6.62 -12.03 8.79
N TRP A 209 5.60 -11.19 8.96
CA TRP A 209 5.75 -9.80 9.40
C TRP A 209 6.48 -9.67 10.76
N ALA A 210 6.09 -10.46 11.76
CA ALA A 210 6.74 -10.47 13.07
C ALA A 210 7.99 -11.34 13.10
N TRP A 211 7.99 -12.45 12.38
CA TRP A 211 9.07 -13.44 12.44
C TRP A 211 10.29 -13.04 11.62
N GLN A 212 10.11 -12.33 10.50
CA GLN A 212 11.17 -11.78 9.65
C GLN A 212 12.20 -12.83 9.24
N THR A 213 11.73 -14.01 8.84
CA THR A 213 12.58 -15.11 8.42
C THR A 213 12.99 -15.01 6.95
N GLN A 214 12.18 -14.31 6.13
CA GLN A 214 12.40 -14.18 4.70
C GLN A 214 13.16 -12.91 4.35
N LYS A 215 13.99 -12.99 3.32
CA LYS A 215 14.83 -11.89 2.83
C LYS A 215 13.99 -10.65 2.49
N GLU A 216 12.87 -10.84 1.81
CA GLU A 216 11.95 -9.77 1.41
C GLU A 216 11.41 -9.05 2.64
N THR A 217 10.95 -9.80 3.64
CA THR A 217 10.44 -9.24 4.89
C THR A 217 11.53 -8.49 5.66
N GLN A 218 12.72 -9.08 5.81
CA GLN A 218 13.82 -8.45 6.54
C GLN A 218 14.20 -7.10 5.94
N GLN A 219 14.26 -7.01 4.61
CA GLN A 219 14.61 -5.78 3.91
C GLN A 219 13.50 -4.73 4.04
N ARG A 220 12.25 -5.13 3.83
CA ARG A 220 11.09 -4.27 4.00
C ARG A 220 11.00 -3.71 5.42
N MET A 221 11.14 -4.56 6.43
CA MET A 221 10.98 -4.15 7.82
C MET A 221 12.02 -3.16 8.31
N ARG A 222 13.23 -3.16 7.74
CA ARG A 222 14.23 -2.11 8.01
C ARG A 222 13.72 -0.74 7.58
N LEU A 223 13.16 -0.65 6.37
CA LEU A 223 12.59 0.61 5.88
C LEU A 223 11.29 0.97 6.62
N TYR A 224 10.38 0.00 6.80
CA TYR A 224 9.12 0.20 7.48
C TYR A 224 9.29 0.75 8.90
N ASN A 225 10.16 0.11 9.69
CA ASN A 225 10.46 0.53 11.08
C ASN A 225 11.22 1.87 11.13
N ALA A 226 11.97 2.22 10.09
CA ALA A 226 12.58 3.55 10.00
C ALA A 226 11.55 4.67 9.75
N TRP A 227 10.34 4.34 9.30
CA TRP A 227 9.26 5.28 9.06
C TRP A 227 8.17 5.27 10.12
N MET A 228 7.84 4.11 10.69
CA MET A 228 6.77 3.91 11.67
C MET A 228 5.47 4.61 11.23
N PRO A 229 4.81 4.12 10.16
CA PRO A 229 3.63 4.77 9.60
C PRO A 229 2.46 4.77 10.58
N HIS A 230 1.56 5.75 10.44
CA HIS A 230 0.36 5.92 11.27
C HIS A 230 -0.80 5.05 10.81
N LEU A 231 -0.81 4.69 9.52
CA LEU A 231 -1.82 3.85 8.90
C LEU A 231 -1.16 2.87 7.94
N HIS A 232 -1.66 1.64 7.92
CA HIS A 232 -1.22 0.59 7.00
C HIS A 232 -2.42 -0.10 6.34
N GLY A 233 -2.46 -0.10 5.01
CA GLY A 233 -3.41 -0.87 4.22
C GLY A 233 -2.70 -2.04 3.54
N ASP A 234 -3.22 -3.25 3.73
CA ASP A 234 -2.74 -4.50 3.14
C ASP A 234 -3.77 -5.04 2.15
N PHE A 235 -3.41 -5.07 0.86
CA PHE A 235 -4.36 -5.33 -0.23
C PHE A 235 -4.24 -6.75 -0.77
N HIS A 236 -5.35 -7.50 -0.68
CA HIS A 236 -5.48 -8.92 -0.92
C HIS A 236 -6.62 -9.30 -1.85
N GLU A 237 -6.63 -10.58 -2.24
CA GLU A 237 -7.76 -11.21 -2.89
C GLU A 237 -8.17 -12.50 -2.18
N MET A 238 -9.48 -12.69 -1.99
CA MET A 238 -10.09 -13.90 -1.43
C MET A 238 -10.78 -14.74 -2.53
N GLY A 239 -11.49 -15.79 -2.14
CA GLY A 239 -12.16 -16.70 -3.08
C GLY A 239 -13.02 -15.98 -4.13
N PRO A 240 -13.09 -16.48 -5.37
CA PRO A 240 -13.64 -15.74 -6.51
C PRO A 240 -15.14 -15.42 -6.39
N ASN A 241 -15.92 -16.20 -5.64
CA ASN A 241 -17.33 -15.96 -5.41
C ASN A 241 -17.64 -14.94 -4.32
N SER A 242 -16.62 -14.40 -3.67
CA SER A 242 -16.78 -13.37 -2.64
C SER A 242 -16.97 -11.98 -3.27
N THR A 243 -17.54 -11.06 -2.49
CA THR A 243 -17.66 -9.65 -2.90
C THR A 243 -16.39 -8.86 -2.57
N TYR A 244 -16.49 -7.78 -1.85
CA TYR A 244 -15.34 -7.01 -1.37
C TYR A 244 -15.37 -6.89 0.15
N TYR A 245 -14.22 -6.97 0.80
CA TYR A 245 -14.07 -6.73 2.23
C TYR A 245 -13.19 -5.52 2.50
N PHE A 246 -13.60 -4.69 3.47
CA PHE A 246 -12.79 -3.66 4.10
C PHE A 246 -13.17 -3.51 5.59
N ALA A 247 -12.31 -2.83 6.35
CA ALA A 247 -12.54 -2.57 7.77
C ALA A 247 -13.93 -1.93 8.03
N PRO A 248 -14.52 -2.13 9.23
CA PRO A 248 -13.93 -2.71 10.43
C PRO A 248 -13.80 -4.23 10.39
N SER A 249 -12.76 -4.73 11.06
CA SER A 249 -12.48 -6.15 11.17
C SER A 249 -13.47 -6.88 12.11
N ALA A 250 -13.50 -8.21 12.02
CA ALA A 250 -14.19 -9.07 12.95
C ALA A 250 -13.46 -9.16 14.31
N LYS A 251 -14.14 -9.67 15.31
CA LYS A 251 -13.51 -10.13 16.56
C LYS A 251 -12.91 -11.54 16.35
N PRO A 252 -11.87 -11.91 17.13
CA PRO A 252 -11.37 -11.24 18.32
C PRO A 252 -10.37 -10.11 18.03
N TYR A 253 -10.31 -9.11 18.92
CA TYR A 253 -9.27 -8.08 18.95
C TYR A 253 -8.31 -8.37 20.10
N HIS A 254 -7.03 -8.10 19.89
CA HIS A 254 -6.07 -8.12 20.97
C HIS A 254 -6.31 -6.93 21.93
N GLU A 255 -6.11 -7.14 23.23
CA GLU A 255 -6.36 -6.13 24.26
C GLU A 255 -5.51 -4.85 24.13
N ASN A 256 -4.34 -4.95 23.47
CA ASN A 256 -3.44 -3.82 23.23
C ASN A 256 -3.93 -2.87 22.12
N LEU A 257 -4.95 -3.25 21.33
CA LEU A 257 -5.55 -2.36 20.37
C LEU A 257 -6.31 -1.23 21.07
N THR A 258 -5.88 0.00 20.82
CA THR A 258 -6.46 1.18 21.46
C THR A 258 -7.90 1.44 21.02
N GLY A 259 -8.62 2.23 21.81
CA GLY A 259 -9.96 2.69 21.44
C GLY A 259 -9.96 3.49 20.13
N TRP A 260 -8.88 4.26 19.87
CA TRP A 260 -8.74 5.03 18.64
C TRP A 260 -8.52 4.15 17.41
N GLN A 261 -7.62 3.18 17.47
CA GLN A 261 -7.40 2.26 16.36
C GLN A 261 -8.71 1.57 15.93
N ARG A 262 -9.50 1.07 16.87
CA ARG A 262 -10.81 0.48 16.60
C ARG A 262 -11.82 1.50 16.06
N LYS A 263 -11.86 2.71 16.65
CA LYS A 263 -12.75 3.78 16.20
C LYS A 263 -12.41 4.23 14.79
N PHE A 264 -11.14 4.31 14.46
CA PHE A 264 -10.73 4.73 13.12
C PHE A 264 -11.10 3.70 12.04
N GLN A 265 -11.08 2.41 12.35
CA GLN A 265 -11.58 1.39 11.42
C GLN A 265 -13.07 1.60 11.08
N GLU A 266 -13.89 2.02 12.04
CA GLU A 266 -15.29 2.41 11.77
C GLU A 266 -15.35 3.64 10.85
N ILE A 267 -14.57 4.68 11.15
CA ILE A 267 -14.49 5.89 10.33
C ILE A 267 -14.09 5.53 8.89
N LEU A 268 -13.04 4.75 8.74
CA LEU A 268 -12.56 4.31 7.43
C LEU A 268 -13.61 3.48 6.69
N GLY A 269 -14.28 2.57 7.40
CA GLY A 269 -15.40 1.82 6.85
C GLY A 269 -16.49 2.73 6.27
N ASP A 270 -16.84 3.81 6.97
CA ASP A 270 -17.86 4.76 6.51
C ASP A 270 -17.42 5.52 5.25
N TYR A 271 -16.13 5.87 5.11
CA TYR A 271 -15.60 6.45 3.87
C TYR A 271 -15.67 5.45 2.71
N ASN A 272 -15.22 4.22 2.90
CA ASN A 272 -15.26 3.20 1.85
C ASN A 272 -16.70 2.83 1.45
N LYS A 273 -17.63 2.66 2.43
CA LYS A 273 -19.05 2.43 2.17
C LYS A 273 -19.62 3.50 1.24
N LYS A 274 -19.38 4.78 1.55
CA LYS A 274 -19.86 5.90 0.72
C LYS A 274 -19.43 5.79 -0.74
N HIS A 275 -18.20 5.35 -1.00
CA HIS A 275 -17.70 5.18 -2.36
C HIS A 275 -18.28 3.94 -3.04
N PHE A 276 -18.38 2.81 -2.33
CA PHE A 276 -18.92 1.56 -2.86
C PHE A 276 -20.42 1.65 -3.10
N ASP A 277 -21.19 2.23 -2.16
CA ASP A 277 -22.64 2.45 -2.30
C ASP A 277 -22.96 3.33 -3.50
N LYS A 278 -22.17 4.40 -3.73
CA LYS A 278 -22.32 5.26 -4.91
C LYS A 278 -22.17 4.51 -6.25
N LYS A 279 -21.37 3.44 -6.25
CA LYS A 279 -21.12 2.58 -7.41
C LYS A 279 -22.08 1.39 -7.47
N GLY A 280 -22.85 1.14 -6.42
CA GLY A 280 -23.71 -0.04 -6.30
C GLY A 280 -22.95 -1.35 -6.13
N TRP A 281 -21.74 -1.30 -5.58
CA TRP A 281 -20.89 -2.48 -5.38
C TRP A 281 -21.15 -3.15 -4.04
N LEU A 282 -21.19 -4.48 -4.06
CA LEU A 282 -21.39 -5.30 -2.87
C LEU A 282 -20.09 -5.42 -2.07
N TYR A 283 -20.22 -5.32 -0.75
CA TYR A 283 -19.13 -5.48 0.21
C TYR A 283 -19.64 -6.05 1.53
N PHE A 284 -18.72 -6.49 2.39
CA PHE A 284 -19.01 -6.86 3.78
C PHE A 284 -17.94 -6.33 4.73
N THR A 285 -18.27 -6.27 6.01
CA THR A 285 -17.38 -5.82 7.10
C THR A 285 -17.68 -6.65 8.35
N LYS A 286 -16.76 -6.67 9.30
CA LYS A 286 -16.93 -7.33 10.61
C LYS A 286 -17.11 -8.85 10.55
N GLU A 287 -16.67 -9.45 9.46
CA GLU A 287 -16.72 -10.89 9.23
C GLU A 287 -15.36 -11.40 8.77
N SER A 288 -15.03 -12.67 9.02
CA SER A 288 -13.90 -13.44 8.52
C SER A 288 -12.49 -12.97 8.94
N PHE A 289 -12.23 -11.66 8.93
CA PHE A 289 -10.89 -11.11 9.16
C PHE A 289 -10.82 -10.43 10.53
N ASP A 290 -9.96 -10.95 11.42
CA ASP A 290 -9.75 -10.43 12.78
C ASP A 290 -8.40 -9.66 12.91
N LEU A 291 -8.13 -9.11 14.10
CA LEU A 291 -6.89 -8.42 14.44
C LEU A 291 -6.23 -9.07 15.67
N LEU A 292 -5.88 -10.34 15.55
CA LEU A 292 -5.31 -11.10 16.68
C LEU A 292 -3.92 -11.69 16.39
N TYR A 293 -3.72 -12.35 15.23
CA TYR A 293 -2.44 -12.99 14.94
C TYR A 293 -1.35 -11.95 14.58
N PRO A 294 -0.20 -11.91 15.31
CA PRO A 294 0.73 -10.78 15.27
C PRO A 294 1.56 -10.67 13.97
N SER A 295 1.47 -11.63 13.08
CA SER A 295 2.34 -11.69 11.90
C SER A 295 1.61 -11.52 10.56
N TYR A 296 0.40 -10.91 10.59
CA TYR A 296 -0.30 -10.41 9.40
C TYR A 296 0.06 -8.96 9.11
N GLY A 297 -0.13 -8.54 7.86
CA GLY A 297 0.15 -7.18 7.40
C GLY A 297 -0.78 -6.09 7.94
N ASP A 298 -1.90 -6.45 8.53
CA ASP A 298 -2.78 -5.54 9.27
C ASP A 298 -2.50 -5.52 10.77
N THR A 299 -2.21 -6.68 11.34
CA THR A 299 -2.08 -6.86 12.79
C THR A 299 -0.70 -6.44 13.31
N TYR A 300 0.38 -6.78 12.60
CA TYR A 300 1.73 -6.35 12.97
C TYR A 300 1.84 -4.81 13.05
N PRO A 301 1.41 -4.04 12.02
CA PRO A 301 1.36 -2.59 12.13
C PRO A 301 0.50 -2.10 13.30
N SER A 302 -0.62 -2.74 13.56
CA SER A 302 -1.52 -2.37 14.66
C SER A 302 -0.87 -2.52 16.02
N TYR A 303 -0.02 -3.53 16.21
CA TYR A 303 0.76 -3.72 17.44
C TYR A 303 1.98 -2.82 17.54
N ASN A 304 2.28 -2.09 16.48
CA ASN A 304 3.29 -1.04 16.42
C ASN A 304 2.65 0.37 16.36
N GLY A 305 1.41 0.50 16.83
CA GLY A 305 0.71 1.78 16.99
C GLY A 305 -0.03 2.28 15.75
N ALA A 306 0.23 1.73 14.57
CA ALA A 306 -0.49 2.10 13.35
C ALA A 306 -1.97 1.65 13.39
N ILE A 307 -2.77 2.20 12.51
CA ILE A 307 -4.10 1.67 12.20
C ILE A 307 -3.90 0.71 11.03
N GLY A 308 -3.80 -0.59 11.33
CA GLY A 308 -3.65 -1.64 10.32
C GLY A 308 -5.00 -2.15 9.84
N MET A 309 -5.11 -2.50 8.57
CA MET A 309 -6.31 -3.05 7.96
C MET A 309 -6.02 -3.86 6.72
N THR A 310 -6.86 -4.86 6.48
CA THR A 310 -6.88 -5.69 5.29
C THR A 310 -8.00 -5.23 4.36
N PHE A 311 -7.74 -5.29 3.07
CA PHE A 311 -8.71 -5.15 1.97
C PHE A 311 -8.69 -6.45 1.17
N GLU A 312 -9.87 -6.99 0.87
CA GLU A 312 -9.99 -8.29 0.19
C GLU A 312 -11.00 -8.21 -0.95
N GLN A 313 -10.52 -8.45 -2.15
CA GLN A 313 -11.35 -8.54 -3.35
C GLN A 313 -11.64 -10.01 -3.68
N GLY A 314 -12.87 -10.33 -4.02
CA GLY A 314 -13.20 -11.65 -4.60
C GLY A 314 -12.46 -11.86 -5.93
N GLY A 315 -11.59 -12.89 -6.01
CA GLY A 315 -10.77 -13.12 -7.20
C GLY A 315 -9.66 -14.14 -6.96
N SER A 316 -8.56 -13.69 -6.36
CA SER A 316 -7.38 -14.49 -6.12
C SER A 316 -6.78 -15.09 -7.42
N GLY A 317 -5.87 -16.03 -7.34
CA GLY A 317 -5.27 -16.71 -8.49
C GLY A 317 -6.24 -17.49 -9.39
N ARG A 318 -7.54 -17.48 -9.06
CA ARG A 318 -8.57 -18.22 -9.81
C ARG A 318 -9.40 -17.36 -10.74
N ALA A 319 -9.50 -16.06 -10.52
CA ALA A 319 -10.40 -15.23 -11.31
C ALA A 319 -9.89 -14.89 -12.72
N GLY A 320 -8.59 -14.96 -12.96
CA GLY A 320 -8.02 -14.63 -14.26
C GLY A 320 -8.39 -13.22 -14.73
N ILE A 321 -8.62 -13.06 -16.03
CA ILE A 321 -9.11 -11.79 -16.61
C ILE A 321 -10.59 -11.62 -16.33
N ASN A 322 -11.38 -12.67 -16.51
CA ASN A 322 -12.84 -12.66 -16.30
C ASN A 322 -13.30 -14.02 -15.81
N PHE A 323 -14.34 -14.07 -15.00
CA PHE A 323 -15.04 -15.31 -14.67
C PHE A 323 -16.49 -15.08 -14.30
N ILE A 324 -17.30 -16.13 -14.37
CA ILE A 324 -18.71 -16.12 -13.96
C ILE A 324 -18.78 -16.66 -12.54
N ARG A 325 -19.29 -15.86 -11.60
CA ARG A 325 -19.54 -16.25 -10.21
C ARG A 325 -20.75 -17.20 -10.12
N GLU A 326 -20.89 -17.86 -8.97
CA GLU A 326 -22.01 -18.76 -8.70
C GLU A 326 -23.40 -18.06 -8.73
N ASP A 327 -23.44 -16.76 -8.45
CA ASP A 327 -24.64 -15.93 -8.56
C ASP A 327 -25.01 -15.56 -10.00
N GLY A 328 -24.18 -15.93 -10.97
CA GLY A 328 -24.37 -15.66 -12.40
C GLY A 328 -23.76 -14.35 -12.89
N ASP A 329 -23.24 -13.50 -11.98
CA ASP A 329 -22.58 -12.28 -12.37
C ASP A 329 -21.17 -12.55 -12.92
N THR A 330 -20.77 -11.79 -13.94
CA THR A 330 -19.42 -11.79 -14.47
C THR A 330 -18.60 -10.72 -13.77
N ILE A 331 -17.47 -11.11 -13.19
CA ILE A 331 -16.50 -10.16 -12.66
C ILE A 331 -15.24 -10.11 -13.55
N THR A 332 -14.81 -8.90 -13.87
CA THR A 332 -13.67 -8.66 -14.75
C THR A 332 -12.42 -8.24 -13.97
N LEU A 333 -11.24 -8.42 -14.56
CA LEU A 333 -9.98 -7.92 -14.02
C LEU A 333 -10.04 -6.39 -13.82
N ALA A 334 -10.59 -5.66 -14.81
CA ALA A 334 -10.73 -4.20 -14.73
C ALA A 334 -11.58 -3.76 -13.53
N GLN A 335 -12.73 -4.41 -13.29
CA GLN A 335 -13.56 -4.10 -12.12
C GLN A 335 -12.84 -4.37 -10.80
N ARG A 336 -12.13 -5.48 -10.68
CA ARG A 336 -11.38 -5.82 -9.46
C ARG A 336 -10.28 -4.80 -9.19
N ILE A 337 -9.57 -4.35 -10.22
CA ILE A 337 -8.57 -3.27 -10.11
C ILE A 337 -9.23 -1.97 -9.64
N GLU A 338 -10.39 -1.61 -10.23
CA GLU A 338 -11.13 -0.40 -9.85
C GLU A 338 -11.60 -0.45 -8.39
N HIS A 339 -12.03 -1.63 -7.89
CA HIS A 339 -12.42 -1.79 -6.48
C HIS A 339 -11.25 -1.47 -5.54
N HIS A 340 -10.06 -2.01 -5.78
CA HIS A 340 -8.87 -1.70 -4.97
C HIS A 340 -8.43 -0.24 -5.08
N PHE A 341 -8.49 0.32 -6.29
CA PHE A 341 -8.23 1.75 -6.49
C PHE A 341 -9.18 2.62 -5.65
N VAL A 342 -10.48 2.38 -5.72
CA VAL A 342 -11.49 3.15 -4.98
C VAL A 342 -11.34 2.97 -3.47
N ALA A 343 -11.08 1.76 -3.00
CA ALA A 343 -10.84 1.49 -1.59
C ALA A 343 -9.57 2.20 -1.07
N THR A 344 -8.50 2.25 -1.87
CA THR A 344 -7.30 3.01 -1.54
C THR A 344 -7.62 4.51 -1.44
N MET A 345 -8.34 5.07 -2.42
CA MET A 345 -8.65 6.50 -2.43
C MET A 345 -9.56 6.90 -1.26
N GLY A 346 -10.58 6.08 -0.93
CA GLY A 346 -11.42 6.28 0.25
C GLY A 346 -10.64 6.21 1.57
N THR A 347 -9.66 5.34 1.64
CA THR A 347 -8.75 5.21 2.80
C THR A 347 -7.88 6.45 2.96
N LEU A 348 -7.31 6.95 1.86
CA LEU A 348 -6.48 8.16 1.87
C LEU A 348 -7.32 9.41 2.18
N GLU A 349 -8.57 9.48 1.73
CA GLU A 349 -9.51 10.53 2.13
C GLU A 349 -9.75 10.50 3.66
N ALA A 350 -10.02 9.32 4.22
CA ALA A 350 -10.28 9.15 5.64
C ALA A 350 -9.09 9.56 6.51
N ILE A 351 -7.86 9.13 6.18
CA ILE A 351 -6.66 9.50 6.95
C ILE A 351 -6.35 10.99 6.83
N SER A 352 -6.47 11.58 5.65
CA SER A 352 -6.23 13.00 5.44
C SER A 352 -7.19 13.88 6.25
N ALA A 353 -8.47 13.52 6.28
CA ALA A 353 -9.48 14.23 7.07
C ALA A 353 -9.25 14.11 8.59
N ASN A 354 -8.53 13.10 9.05
CA ASN A 354 -8.27 12.82 10.47
C ASN A 354 -6.78 12.85 10.81
N ALA A 355 -5.93 13.47 9.99
CA ALA A 355 -4.48 13.39 10.09
C ALA A 355 -3.94 13.79 11.46
N ASP A 356 -4.36 14.94 11.95
CA ASP A 356 -3.91 15.50 13.25
C ASP A 356 -4.26 14.58 14.42
N LYS A 357 -5.48 14.08 14.44
CA LYS A 357 -5.95 13.17 15.49
C LYS A 357 -5.20 11.85 15.43
N THR A 358 -5.00 11.32 14.23
CA THR A 358 -4.29 10.04 14.03
C THR A 358 -2.83 10.13 14.49
N VAL A 359 -2.13 11.21 14.13
CA VAL A 359 -0.75 11.44 14.60
C VAL A 359 -0.72 11.59 16.13
N SER A 360 -1.65 12.35 16.71
CA SER A 360 -1.70 12.53 18.17
C SER A 360 -1.95 11.22 18.92
N GLU A 361 -2.86 10.39 18.44
CA GLU A 361 -3.16 9.08 19.04
C GLU A 361 -2.00 8.07 18.87
N PHE A 362 -1.31 8.14 17.74
CA PHE A 362 -0.11 7.35 17.50
C PHE A 362 1.00 7.71 18.50
N VAL A 363 1.24 9.00 18.75
CA VAL A 363 2.18 9.45 19.78
C VAL A 363 1.76 8.96 21.17
N THR A 364 0.46 9.06 21.49
CA THR A 364 -0.11 8.61 22.76
C THR A 364 0.11 7.11 22.97
N TYR A 365 -0.02 6.30 21.91
CA TYR A 365 0.22 4.85 21.95
C TYR A 365 1.60 4.50 22.53
N PHE A 366 2.64 5.26 22.19
CA PHE A 366 4.00 5.02 22.68
C PHE A 366 4.26 5.70 24.03
N GLN A 367 3.74 6.90 24.25
CA GLN A 367 4.04 7.69 25.44
C GLN A 367 3.33 7.17 26.72
N GLU A 368 2.11 6.68 26.60
CA GLU A 368 1.37 6.17 27.79
C GLU A 368 2.07 4.97 28.42
N PRO A 369 2.44 3.92 27.69
CA PRO A 369 3.18 2.79 28.26
C PRO A 369 4.54 3.20 28.84
N ALA A 370 5.27 4.09 28.17
CA ALA A 370 6.58 4.56 28.62
C ALA A 370 6.50 5.35 29.93
N ASN A 371 5.46 6.17 30.11
CA ASN A 371 5.33 7.06 31.27
C ASN A 371 4.59 6.39 32.46
N LYS A 372 3.55 5.65 32.20
CA LYS A 372 2.66 5.09 33.25
C LYS A 372 2.79 3.59 33.43
N GLY A 373 3.30 2.90 32.40
CA GLY A 373 3.20 1.47 32.23
C GLY A 373 1.75 1.04 32.05
N ILE A 374 1.53 -0.01 31.27
CA ILE A 374 0.22 -0.63 31.06
C ILE A 374 0.24 -2.08 31.52
N GLY A 375 -0.92 -2.60 31.90
CA GLY A 375 -1.07 -3.97 32.33
C GLY A 375 -0.59 -4.27 33.76
N LYS A 376 -0.77 -5.51 34.16
CA LYS A 376 -0.47 -6.02 35.49
C LYS A 376 1.02 -6.19 35.71
N TYR A 377 1.76 -6.66 34.74
CA TYR A 377 3.19 -6.94 34.81
C TYR A 377 4.00 -5.73 34.29
N LYS A 378 5.06 -5.37 35.02
CA LYS A 378 5.91 -4.21 34.69
C LYS A 378 7.25 -4.60 34.09
N SER A 379 7.59 -5.89 34.16
CA SER A 379 8.81 -6.45 33.59
C SER A 379 8.62 -7.93 33.26
N PHE A 380 9.41 -8.39 32.32
CA PHE A 380 9.52 -9.81 31.96
C PHE A 380 10.96 -10.25 32.12
N VAL A 381 11.17 -11.48 32.58
CA VAL A 381 12.48 -12.11 32.65
C VAL A 381 12.56 -13.18 31.58
N ILE A 382 13.47 -13.01 30.64
CA ILE A 382 13.74 -13.98 29.57
C ILE A 382 14.88 -14.89 30.03
N LYS A 383 14.62 -16.19 30.13
CA LYS A 383 15.66 -17.19 30.41
C LYS A 383 16.27 -17.64 29.09
N THR A 384 17.51 -17.28 28.84
CA THR A 384 18.17 -17.53 27.55
C THR A 384 18.66 -18.95 27.37
N ALA A 385 18.84 -19.71 28.48
CA ALA A 385 19.30 -21.09 28.45
C ALA A 385 20.58 -21.31 27.61
N GLY A 386 21.56 -20.40 27.68
CA GLY A 386 22.80 -20.43 26.92
C GLY A 386 22.69 -19.90 25.48
N GLN A 387 21.61 -19.20 25.17
CA GLN A 387 21.40 -18.54 23.86
C GLN A 387 21.34 -17.00 24.00
N GLU A 388 22.17 -16.44 24.86
CA GLU A 388 22.20 -15.01 25.18
C GLU A 388 22.37 -14.12 23.96
N SER A 389 23.08 -14.59 22.93
CA SER A 389 23.28 -13.84 21.67
C SER A 389 22.02 -13.76 20.80
N LYS A 390 20.93 -14.47 21.17
CA LYS A 390 19.66 -14.45 20.41
C LYS A 390 18.57 -13.64 21.11
N VAL A 391 18.83 -13.11 22.26
CA VAL A 391 17.98 -12.24 23.07
C VAL A 391 18.62 -10.84 23.15
#